data_d105114e77734d20b64946536ecc5b31
#
_entry.id   d105114e77734d20b64946536ecc5b31
#
_cell.length_a   1.000
_cell.length_b   1.000
_cell.length_c   1.000
_cell.angle_alpha   90.00
_cell.angle_beta   90.00
_cell.angle_gamma   90.00
#
_symmetry.space_group_name_H-M   'P 1'
#
loop_
_entity.id
_entity.type
_entity.pdbx_description
1 polymer ?
#
loop_
_entity_poly.entity_id
_entity_poly.type
_entity_poly.pdbx_seq_one_letter_code
_entity_poly.pdbx_strand_id
1 'polypeptide(L)'
;PHKRGAEEKQKKGTEDTGFTIRLARFIIEKRAWIESMFIAGCIFCAIAMLFVNVNYDLTKYVPSTAQSSMGLDVMKKEFGYPGTARLMLKDVSLYEAKHYKDQIQAIDGVDQVLWCDTTVNIYAGEDFINMDDIKDYYKDRCAVMDITFDEESDSPKTEAAIDEMKAITGDKGCYVGMAVQNKSLIQTTHEEMNKILVVAVIMIFVVLCLATTAWTEP
;
A
#
# COMPACT_ATOMS: atom_id res chain seq x y z
N PRO A 1 -58.44 10.23 -39.00
CA PRO A 1 -57.12 9.56 -38.96
C PRO A 1 -56.36 9.74 -37.64
N HIS A 2 -56.98 10.30 -36.57
CA HIS A 2 -56.21 10.65 -35.33
C HIS A 2 -56.44 9.68 -34.15
N LYS A 3 -57.21 8.60 -34.28
CA LYS A 3 -57.48 7.68 -33.15
C LYS A 3 -56.59 6.47 -33.05
N ARG A 4 -55.80 6.07 -34.08
CA ARG A 4 -54.91 4.89 -34.02
C ARG A 4 -53.60 5.11 -33.26
N GLY A 5 -53.10 6.32 -33.23
CA GLY A 5 -51.83 6.61 -32.52
C GLY A 5 -51.96 6.73 -31.00
N ALA A 6 -53.16 6.95 -30.46
CA ALA A 6 -53.39 7.04 -29.02
C ALA A 6 -53.54 5.66 -28.36
N GLU A 7 -54.14 4.69 -29.08
CA GLU A 7 -54.29 3.31 -28.58
C GLU A 7 -52.96 2.54 -28.56
N GLU A 8 -52.04 2.82 -29.49
CA GLU A 8 -50.73 2.16 -29.54
C GLU A 8 -49.75 2.67 -28.45
N LYS A 9 -49.83 3.98 -28.09
CA LYS A 9 -49.10 4.54 -26.96
C LYS A 9 -49.62 4.06 -25.60
N GLN A 10 -50.93 3.81 -25.49
CA GLN A 10 -51.56 3.33 -24.27
C GLN A 10 -51.27 1.83 -24.04
N LYS A 11 -51.14 1.00 -25.12
CA LYS A 11 -50.73 -0.40 -25.00
C LYS A 11 -49.25 -0.58 -24.60
N LYS A 12 -48.34 0.27 -25.08
CA LYS A 12 -46.92 0.20 -24.72
C LYS A 12 -46.68 0.62 -23.26
N GLY A 13 -47.42 1.59 -22.73
CA GLY A 13 -47.34 1.99 -21.32
C GLY A 13 -47.90 0.94 -20.34
N THR A 14 -48.81 0.06 -20.81
CA THR A 14 -49.45 -0.95 -19.95
C THR A 14 -48.62 -2.24 -19.82
N GLU A 15 -47.80 -2.57 -20.81
CA GLU A 15 -46.89 -3.74 -20.73
C GLU A 15 -45.68 -3.48 -19.81
N ASP A 16 -45.10 -2.29 -19.88
CA ASP A 16 -44.01 -1.91 -18.95
C ASP A 16 -44.49 -1.80 -17.50
N THR A 17 -45.74 -1.35 -17.29
CA THR A 17 -46.35 -1.30 -15.95
C THR A 17 -46.60 -2.69 -15.37
N GLY A 18 -46.88 -3.68 -16.23
CA GLY A 18 -47.10 -5.07 -15.81
C GLY A 18 -45.83 -5.77 -15.30
N PHE A 19 -44.67 -5.47 -15.91
CA PHE A 19 -43.40 -6.03 -15.49
C PHE A 19 -42.92 -5.40 -14.18
N THR A 20 -42.98 -4.09 -14.06
CA THR A 20 -42.58 -3.36 -12.84
C THR A 20 -43.42 -3.72 -11.63
N ILE A 21 -44.76 -3.89 -11.82
CA ILE A 21 -45.69 -4.32 -10.76
C ILE A 21 -45.38 -5.78 -10.33
N ARG A 22 -45.10 -6.67 -11.28
CA ARG A 22 -44.73 -8.07 -10.96
C ARG A 22 -43.40 -8.11 -10.21
N LEU A 23 -42.39 -7.32 -10.62
CA LEU A 23 -41.11 -7.22 -9.97
C LEU A 23 -41.23 -6.65 -8.54
N ALA A 24 -42.03 -5.57 -8.39
CA ALA A 24 -42.31 -4.98 -7.08
C ALA A 24 -42.96 -5.98 -6.12
N ARG A 25 -44.00 -6.72 -6.62
CA ARG A 25 -44.65 -7.75 -5.83
C ARG A 25 -43.74 -8.88 -5.44
N PHE A 26 -42.88 -9.36 -6.34
CA PHE A 26 -41.88 -10.37 -6.08
C PHE A 26 -40.87 -9.92 -5.00
N ILE A 27 -40.42 -8.66 -5.07
CA ILE A 27 -39.50 -8.09 -4.07
C ILE A 27 -40.18 -8.01 -2.70
N ILE A 28 -41.44 -7.55 -2.64
CA ILE A 28 -42.21 -7.43 -1.38
C ILE A 28 -42.48 -8.81 -0.76
N GLU A 29 -42.91 -9.80 -1.57
CA GLU A 29 -43.18 -11.16 -1.08
C GLU A 29 -41.91 -11.90 -0.61
N LYS A 30 -40.78 -11.63 -1.24
CA LYS A 30 -39.51 -12.31 -0.97
C LYS A 30 -38.52 -11.43 -0.22
N ARG A 31 -38.94 -10.30 0.38
CA ARG A 31 -38.06 -9.33 1.01
C ARG A 31 -37.10 -9.97 2.02
N ALA A 32 -37.58 -10.80 2.91
CA ALA A 32 -36.75 -11.46 3.93
C ALA A 32 -35.70 -12.39 3.32
N TRP A 33 -36.03 -13.03 2.20
CA TRP A 33 -35.08 -13.90 1.49
C TRP A 33 -34.01 -13.06 0.76
N ILE A 34 -34.43 -11.93 0.14
CA ILE A 34 -33.52 -11.00 -0.54
C ILE A 34 -32.59 -10.33 0.47
N GLU A 35 -33.12 -9.87 1.61
CA GLU A 35 -32.33 -9.31 2.72
C GLU A 35 -31.31 -10.33 3.24
N SER A 36 -31.74 -11.56 3.49
CA SER A 36 -30.85 -12.64 3.94
C SER A 36 -29.75 -12.95 2.93
N MET A 37 -30.06 -12.99 1.63
CA MET A 37 -29.09 -13.21 0.57
C MET A 37 -28.09 -12.04 0.48
N PHE A 38 -28.58 -10.82 0.65
CA PHE A 38 -27.70 -9.63 0.65
C PHE A 38 -26.75 -9.63 1.86
N ILE A 39 -27.27 -9.92 3.06
CA ILE A 39 -26.46 -10.02 4.27
C ILE A 39 -25.42 -11.14 4.12
N ALA A 40 -25.83 -12.31 3.62
CA ALA A 40 -24.89 -13.41 3.35
C ALA A 40 -23.81 -13.02 2.33
N GLY A 41 -24.18 -12.29 1.27
CA GLY A 41 -23.26 -11.73 0.29
C GLY A 41 -22.27 -10.75 0.92
N CYS A 42 -22.74 -9.84 1.77
CA CYS A 42 -21.86 -8.91 2.50
C CYS A 42 -20.87 -9.64 3.42
N ILE A 43 -21.34 -10.64 4.16
CA ILE A 43 -20.47 -11.47 5.02
C ILE A 43 -19.42 -12.20 4.15
N PHE A 44 -19.86 -12.81 3.05
CA PHE A 44 -18.95 -13.48 2.12
C PHE A 44 -17.89 -12.51 1.55
N CYS A 45 -18.28 -11.30 1.12
CA CYS A 45 -17.36 -10.28 0.65
C CYS A 45 -16.38 -9.82 1.74
N ALA A 46 -16.86 -9.67 2.98
CA ALA A 46 -16.01 -9.31 4.11
C ALA A 46 -14.96 -10.39 4.41
N ILE A 47 -15.36 -11.66 4.34
CA ILE A 47 -14.43 -12.79 4.49
C ILE A 47 -13.45 -12.84 3.31
N ALA A 48 -13.95 -12.69 2.08
CA ALA A 48 -13.11 -12.69 0.88
C ALA A 48 -12.05 -11.57 0.90
N MET A 49 -12.38 -10.40 1.46
CA MET A 49 -11.44 -9.29 1.62
C MET A 49 -10.20 -9.66 2.46
N LEU A 50 -10.34 -10.58 3.43
CA LEU A 50 -9.21 -11.04 4.25
C LEU A 50 -8.21 -11.91 3.46
N PHE A 51 -8.62 -12.46 2.31
CA PHE A 51 -7.78 -13.27 1.44
C PHE A 51 -7.20 -12.50 0.25
N VAL A 52 -7.55 -11.22 0.10
CA VAL A 52 -7.02 -10.38 -0.98
C VAL A 52 -5.68 -9.79 -0.56
N ASN A 53 -4.61 -10.27 -1.17
CA ASN A 53 -3.29 -9.67 -1.06
C ASN A 53 -3.13 -8.61 -2.16
N VAL A 54 -3.05 -7.36 -1.75
CA VAL A 54 -2.80 -6.26 -2.69
C VAL A 54 -1.28 -6.15 -2.90
N ASN A 55 -0.87 -6.30 -4.15
CA ASN A 55 0.53 -6.19 -4.52
C ASN A 55 0.84 -4.77 -4.98
N TYR A 56 1.72 -4.07 -4.26
CA TYR A 56 2.14 -2.70 -4.56
C TYR A 56 3.45 -2.63 -5.34
N ASP A 57 4.08 -3.78 -5.63
CA ASP A 57 5.29 -3.84 -6.43
C ASP A 57 4.98 -3.58 -7.92
N LEU A 58 5.30 -2.39 -8.38
CA LEU A 58 5.09 -1.94 -9.75
C LEU A 58 5.89 -2.78 -10.77
N THR A 59 6.95 -3.45 -10.35
CA THR A 59 7.75 -4.29 -11.25
C THR A 59 7.00 -5.51 -11.72
N LYS A 60 6.05 -6.01 -10.93
CA LYS A 60 5.18 -7.16 -11.27
C LYS A 60 4.11 -6.84 -12.33
N TYR A 61 3.89 -5.55 -12.64
CA TYR A 61 2.97 -5.13 -13.72
C TYR A 61 3.65 -5.03 -15.09
N VAL A 62 4.97 -5.16 -15.14
CA VAL A 62 5.70 -5.21 -16.41
C VAL A 62 5.43 -6.56 -17.09
N PRO A 63 5.08 -6.59 -18.41
CA PRO A 63 4.85 -7.84 -19.11
C PRO A 63 6.05 -8.79 -18.98
N SER A 64 5.80 -10.07 -18.71
CA SER A 64 6.85 -11.10 -18.56
C SER A 64 7.71 -11.29 -19.83
N THR A 65 7.23 -10.79 -20.97
CA THR A 65 7.97 -10.79 -22.24
C THR A 65 8.96 -9.62 -22.36
N ALA A 66 8.90 -8.64 -21.46
CA ALA A 66 9.83 -7.52 -21.47
C ALA A 66 11.24 -8.01 -21.06
N GLN A 67 12.25 -7.54 -21.75
CA GLN A 67 13.65 -7.93 -21.52
C GLN A 67 14.10 -7.62 -20.07
N SER A 68 13.61 -6.52 -19.51
CA SER A 68 13.84 -6.15 -18.09
C SER A 68 13.21 -7.14 -17.11
N SER A 69 12.00 -7.62 -17.39
CA SER A 69 11.31 -8.62 -16.56
C SER A 69 12.03 -9.96 -16.59
N MET A 70 12.46 -10.41 -17.78
CA MET A 70 13.25 -11.63 -17.93
C MET A 70 14.59 -11.55 -17.18
N GLY A 71 15.27 -10.39 -17.25
CA GLY A 71 16.51 -10.16 -16.52
C GLY A 71 16.30 -10.19 -15.00
N LEU A 72 15.22 -9.58 -14.51
CA LEU A 72 14.86 -9.57 -13.10
C LEU A 72 14.52 -10.98 -12.58
N ASP A 73 13.81 -11.79 -13.37
CA ASP A 73 13.49 -13.19 -13.01
C ASP A 73 14.76 -14.05 -12.88
N VAL A 74 15.71 -13.86 -13.79
CA VAL A 74 17.02 -14.54 -13.70
C VAL A 74 17.78 -14.10 -12.46
N MET A 75 17.83 -12.79 -12.17
CA MET A 75 18.47 -12.27 -10.95
C MET A 75 17.84 -12.84 -9.69
N LYS A 76 16.50 -12.82 -9.60
CA LYS A 76 15.77 -13.39 -8.47
C LYS A 76 16.10 -14.84 -8.22
N LYS A 77 16.17 -15.63 -9.30
CA LYS A 77 16.38 -17.07 -9.23
C LYS A 77 17.83 -17.45 -8.85
N GLU A 78 18.82 -16.74 -9.39
CA GLU A 78 20.22 -17.12 -9.25
C GLU A 78 20.91 -16.40 -8.08
N PHE A 79 20.52 -15.17 -7.78
CA PHE A 79 21.19 -14.30 -6.78
C PHE A 79 20.27 -13.83 -5.66
N GLY A 80 18.98 -14.07 -5.75
CA GLY A 80 17.98 -13.41 -4.91
C GLY A 80 17.71 -11.97 -5.38
N TYR A 81 16.72 -11.34 -4.78
CA TYR A 81 16.40 -9.92 -5.03
C TYR A 81 16.02 -9.26 -3.71
N PRO A 82 17.02 -9.07 -2.81
CA PRO A 82 16.77 -8.49 -1.50
C PRO A 82 16.27 -7.05 -1.62
N GLY A 83 15.45 -6.66 -0.67
CA GLY A 83 15.04 -5.27 -0.51
C GLY A 83 16.25 -4.39 -0.18
N THR A 84 16.24 -3.15 -0.67
CA THR A 84 17.29 -2.19 -0.37
C THR A 84 16.69 -0.88 0.14
N ALA A 85 17.42 -0.23 1.05
CA ALA A 85 17.15 1.11 1.52
C ALA A 85 18.43 1.89 1.68
N ARG A 86 18.34 3.21 1.58
CA ARG A 86 19.41 4.14 1.93
C ARG A 86 18.97 4.98 3.10
N LEU A 87 19.76 5.01 4.14
CA LEU A 87 19.55 5.80 5.33
C LEU A 87 20.51 6.97 5.34
N MET A 88 19.99 8.18 5.57
CA MET A 88 20.78 9.35 5.93
C MET A 88 20.47 9.72 7.37
N LEU A 89 21.52 9.73 8.21
CA LEU A 89 21.46 10.23 9.58
C LEU A 89 21.92 11.69 9.60
N LYS A 90 21.14 12.54 10.26
CA LYS A 90 21.43 13.98 10.40
C LYS A 90 21.98 14.29 11.76
N ASP A 91 22.89 15.26 11.82
CA ASP A 91 23.52 15.77 13.05
C ASP A 91 24.07 14.65 13.94
N VAL A 92 24.95 13.84 13.35
CA VAL A 92 25.67 12.76 14.03
C VAL A 92 27.17 12.91 13.84
N SER A 93 27.95 12.53 14.85
CA SER A 93 29.39 12.34 14.71
C SER A 93 29.69 11.00 14.02
N LEU A 94 30.92 10.81 13.56
CA LEU A 94 31.37 9.51 12.99
C LEU A 94 31.15 8.36 13.98
N TYR A 95 31.43 8.58 15.27
CA TYR A 95 31.27 7.58 16.30
C TYR A 95 29.77 7.25 16.55
N GLU A 96 28.91 8.27 16.63
CA GLU A 96 27.46 8.06 16.75
C GLU A 96 26.89 7.34 15.53
N ALA A 97 27.32 7.70 14.33
CA ALA A 97 26.92 7.04 13.10
C ALA A 97 27.29 5.53 13.11
N LYS A 98 28.48 5.20 13.59
CA LYS A 98 28.91 3.80 13.78
C LYS A 98 28.01 3.07 14.78
N HIS A 99 27.65 3.73 15.88
CA HIS A 99 26.77 3.14 16.88
C HIS A 99 25.39 2.84 16.30
N TYR A 100 24.81 3.77 15.53
CA TYR A 100 23.56 3.53 14.81
C TYR A 100 23.68 2.40 13.80
N LYS A 101 24.78 2.35 13.04
CA LYS A 101 25.05 1.24 12.12
C LYS A 101 24.99 -0.10 12.81
N ASP A 102 25.70 -0.24 13.95
CA ASP A 102 25.77 -1.50 14.67
C ASP A 102 24.41 -1.93 15.25
N GLN A 103 23.63 -0.96 15.71
CA GLN A 103 22.25 -1.23 16.15
C GLN A 103 21.34 -1.70 14.98
N ILE A 104 21.43 -1.04 13.83
CA ILE A 104 20.65 -1.39 12.66
C ILE A 104 21.06 -2.75 12.09
N GLN A 105 22.36 -3.05 12.07
CA GLN A 105 22.89 -4.35 11.63
C GLN A 105 22.43 -5.52 12.51
N ALA A 106 22.05 -5.25 13.77
CA ALA A 106 21.56 -6.26 14.70
C ALA A 106 20.05 -6.54 14.57
N ILE A 107 19.31 -5.78 13.75
CA ILE A 107 17.86 -5.95 13.53
C ILE A 107 17.62 -7.23 12.73
N ASP A 108 16.66 -8.03 13.16
CA ASP A 108 16.21 -9.20 12.38
C ASP A 108 15.56 -8.76 11.06
N GLY A 109 16.06 -9.27 9.94
CA GLY A 109 15.63 -8.87 8.59
C GLY A 109 16.61 -7.93 7.89
N VAL A 110 17.67 -7.48 8.55
CA VAL A 110 18.76 -6.73 7.95
C VAL A 110 19.94 -7.66 7.68
N ASP A 111 20.26 -7.87 6.41
CA ASP A 111 21.41 -8.68 5.99
C ASP A 111 22.72 -7.88 6.17
N GLN A 112 22.78 -6.70 5.58
CA GLN A 112 24.01 -5.89 5.59
C GLN A 112 23.74 -4.39 5.64
N VAL A 113 24.56 -3.67 6.42
CA VAL A 113 24.66 -2.21 6.40
C VAL A 113 26.02 -1.80 5.91
N LEU A 114 26.09 -1.20 4.73
CA LEU A 114 27.32 -0.71 4.12
C LEU A 114 27.53 0.77 4.44
N TRP A 115 28.72 1.09 4.97
CA TRP A 115 29.14 2.45 5.26
C TRP A 115 30.66 2.59 5.13
N CYS A 116 31.21 3.79 5.30
CA CYS A 116 32.64 4.06 5.14
C CYS A 116 33.54 3.30 6.10
N ASP A 117 33.02 2.75 7.21
CA ASP A 117 33.79 1.98 8.19
C ASP A 117 34.40 0.67 7.64
N THR A 118 33.94 0.22 6.49
CA THR A 118 34.55 -0.91 5.77
C THR A 118 35.85 -0.53 5.07
N THR A 119 36.02 0.77 4.77
CA THR A 119 37.16 1.28 3.99
C THR A 119 38.15 2.06 4.87
N VAL A 120 37.63 2.76 5.88
CA VAL A 120 38.40 3.64 6.74
C VAL A 120 38.23 3.25 8.21
N ASN A 121 39.35 3.28 8.99
CA ASN A 121 39.27 3.05 10.43
C ASN A 121 38.75 4.31 11.14
N ILE A 122 37.48 4.32 11.51
CA ILE A 122 36.79 5.44 12.16
C ILE A 122 37.35 5.75 13.56
N TYR A 123 38.02 4.76 14.19
CA TYR A 123 38.60 4.91 15.53
C TYR A 123 40.03 5.56 15.52
N ALA A 124 40.57 5.83 14.33
CA ALA A 124 41.89 6.44 14.21
C ALA A 124 41.94 7.93 14.61
N GLY A 125 40.79 8.55 14.88
CA GLY A 125 40.64 9.98 15.15
C GLY A 125 40.47 10.78 13.87
N GLU A 126 39.68 11.87 13.95
CA GLU A 126 39.32 12.70 12.78
C GLU A 126 40.52 13.28 12.05
N ASP A 127 41.61 13.57 12.75
CA ASP A 127 42.87 14.10 12.19
C ASP A 127 43.63 13.09 11.28
N PHE A 128 43.35 11.81 11.41
CA PHE A 128 43.97 10.73 10.63
C PHE A 128 43.07 10.20 9.51
N ILE A 129 41.85 10.69 9.42
CA ILE A 129 40.90 10.30 8.38
C ILE A 129 40.94 11.34 7.28
N ASN A 130 41.25 10.92 6.05
CA ASN A 130 41.14 11.79 4.90
C ASN A 130 39.66 11.98 4.58
N MET A 131 39.07 13.13 4.92
CA MET A 131 37.66 13.43 4.72
C MET A 131 37.22 13.39 3.25
N ASP A 132 38.15 13.55 2.32
CA ASP A 132 37.84 13.41 0.89
C ASP A 132 37.49 11.98 0.48
N ASP A 133 38.04 10.99 1.17
CA ASP A 133 37.82 9.57 0.88
C ASP A 133 36.45 9.08 1.38
N ILE A 134 35.88 9.77 2.35
CA ILE A 134 34.58 9.40 2.96
C ILE A 134 33.42 10.36 2.64
N LYS A 135 33.66 11.42 1.85
CA LYS A 135 32.69 12.49 1.59
C LYS A 135 31.36 12.00 1.01
N ASP A 136 31.36 10.86 0.32
CA ASP A 136 30.15 10.25 -0.25
C ASP A 136 29.30 9.54 0.81
N TYR A 137 29.89 9.19 1.96
CA TYR A 137 29.27 8.49 3.08
C TYR A 137 29.10 9.34 4.34
N TYR A 138 29.93 10.40 4.48
CA TYR A 138 29.88 11.29 5.63
C TYR A 138 30.31 12.71 5.24
N LYS A 139 29.41 13.66 5.44
CA LYS A 139 29.63 15.08 5.17
C LYS A 139 28.71 15.94 6.01
N ASP A 140 29.21 17.09 6.49
CA ASP A 140 28.41 18.10 7.21
C ASP A 140 27.61 17.50 8.39
N ARG A 141 28.21 16.58 9.16
CA ARG A 141 27.57 15.83 10.25
C ARG A 141 26.38 14.95 9.78
N CYS A 142 26.35 14.60 8.52
CA CYS A 142 25.38 13.67 7.97
C CYS A 142 26.09 12.39 7.52
N ALA A 143 25.58 11.24 7.97
CA ALA A 143 26.06 9.93 7.53
C ALA A 143 25.07 9.28 6.59
N VAL A 144 25.56 8.69 5.49
CA VAL A 144 24.74 7.97 4.50
C VAL A 144 25.17 6.51 4.48
N MET A 145 24.20 5.61 4.69
CA MET A 145 24.40 4.17 4.76
C MET A 145 23.49 3.46 3.76
N ASP A 146 24.02 2.44 3.09
CA ASP A 146 23.23 1.57 2.24
C ASP A 146 22.88 0.28 3.02
N ILE A 147 21.61 -0.07 3.02
CA ILE A 147 21.05 -1.18 3.78
C ILE A 147 20.47 -2.20 2.82
N THR A 148 20.85 -3.45 3.01
CA THR A 148 20.30 -4.60 2.28
C THR A 148 19.53 -5.45 3.29
N PHE A 149 18.34 -5.88 2.93
CA PHE A 149 17.50 -6.75 3.75
C PHE A 149 17.67 -8.21 3.35
N ASP A 150 17.26 -9.14 4.23
CA ASP A 150 17.29 -10.57 3.96
C ASP A 150 16.28 -10.97 2.86
N GLU A 151 15.14 -10.27 2.82
CA GLU A 151 14.00 -10.62 1.98
C GLU A 151 13.66 -9.50 0.97
N GLU A 152 12.68 -9.76 0.10
CA GLU A 152 12.22 -8.78 -0.90
C GLU A 152 11.63 -7.51 -0.25
N SER A 153 11.55 -6.44 -1.04
CA SER A 153 11.11 -5.11 -0.56
C SER A 153 9.65 -5.06 -0.05
N ASP A 154 8.82 -6.03 -0.41
CA ASP A 154 7.40 -6.13 -0.04
C ASP A 154 7.15 -7.21 1.03
N SER A 155 8.21 -7.79 1.60
CA SER A 155 8.10 -8.79 2.65
C SER A 155 7.68 -8.17 3.99
N PRO A 156 6.80 -8.83 4.77
CA PRO A 156 6.47 -8.41 6.14
C PRO A 156 7.69 -8.30 7.07
N LYS A 157 8.73 -9.13 6.86
CA LYS A 157 9.97 -9.07 7.62
C LYS A 157 10.73 -7.79 7.33
N THR A 158 10.84 -7.41 6.06
CA THR A 158 11.45 -6.14 5.63
C THR A 158 10.67 -4.93 6.16
N GLU A 159 9.34 -4.99 6.16
CA GLU A 159 8.51 -3.92 6.72
C GLU A 159 8.72 -3.75 8.23
N ALA A 160 8.81 -4.85 8.98
CA ALA A 160 9.06 -4.82 10.42
C ALA A 160 10.46 -4.26 10.72
N ALA A 161 11.48 -4.68 9.97
CA ALA A 161 12.85 -4.15 10.09
C ALA A 161 12.89 -2.63 9.85
N ILE A 162 12.17 -2.12 8.86
CA ILE A 162 12.08 -0.67 8.59
C ILE A 162 11.44 0.07 9.78
N ASP A 163 10.41 -0.49 10.44
CA ASP A 163 9.80 0.15 11.60
C ASP A 163 10.76 0.21 12.78
N GLU A 164 11.50 -0.87 13.03
CA GLU A 164 12.50 -0.92 14.10
C GLU A 164 13.64 0.07 13.82
N MET A 165 14.12 0.14 12.59
CA MET A 165 15.12 1.15 12.18
C MET A 165 14.64 2.58 12.43
N LYS A 166 13.35 2.89 12.08
CA LYS A 166 12.75 4.20 12.34
C LYS A 166 12.62 4.49 13.83
N ALA A 167 12.31 3.48 14.64
CA ALA A 167 12.24 3.62 16.10
C ALA A 167 13.62 3.93 16.71
N ILE A 168 14.69 3.30 16.21
CA ILE A 168 16.08 3.51 16.67
C ILE A 168 16.57 4.91 16.30
N THR A 169 16.35 5.35 15.06
CA THR A 169 16.93 6.61 14.54
C THR A 169 16.08 7.84 14.86
N GLY A 170 14.78 7.65 15.13
CA GLY A 170 13.84 8.74 15.41
C GLY A 170 13.88 9.84 14.34
N ASP A 171 13.89 11.08 14.77
CA ASP A 171 13.87 12.26 13.88
C ASP A 171 15.20 12.50 13.14
N LYS A 172 16.28 11.83 13.53
CA LYS A 172 17.58 11.94 12.85
C LYS A 172 17.64 11.16 11.55
N GLY A 173 16.81 10.11 11.40
CA GLY A 173 16.81 9.22 10.24
C GLY A 173 15.96 9.71 9.08
N CYS A 174 16.56 9.79 7.88
CA CYS A 174 15.84 9.98 6.62
C CYS A 174 16.07 8.76 5.73
N TYR A 175 14.97 8.16 5.26
CA TYR A 175 14.99 6.89 4.54
C TYR A 175 14.54 7.05 3.10
N VAL A 176 15.26 6.43 2.18
CA VAL A 176 14.94 6.38 0.74
C VAL A 176 15.20 4.95 0.24
N GLY A 177 14.51 4.52 -0.79
CA GLY A 177 14.73 3.23 -1.42
C GLY A 177 13.42 2.47 -1.66
N MET A 178 13.50 1.41 -2.45
CA MET A 178 12.34 0.65 -2.91
C MET A 178 11.53 0.09 -1.73
N ALA A 179 12.18 -0.51 -0.74
CA ALA A 179 11.52 -1.09 0.42
C ALA A 179 10.75 -0.04 1.24
N VAL A 180 11.34 1.15 1.43
CA VAL A 180 10.71 2.25 2.18
C VAL A 180 9.54 2.86 1.40
N GLN A 181 9.69 3.01 0.08
CA GLN A 181 8.64 3.53 -0.79
C GLN A 181 7.44 2.58 -0.83
N ASN A 182 7.66 1.28 -1.00
CA ASN A 182 6.60 0.28 -0.99
C ASN A 182 5.81 0.33 0.31
N LYS A 183 6.51 0.34 1.45
CA LYS A 183 5.88 0.46 2.76
C LYS A 183 5.08 1.76 2.91
N SER A 184 5.62 2.89 2.49
CA SER A 184 4.92 4.18 2.55
C SER A 184 3.67 4.19 1.66
N LEU A 185 3.73 3.59 0.46
CA LEU A 185 2.58 3.44 -0.43
C LEU A 185 1.49 2.58 0.20
N ILE A 186 1.85 1.46 0.82
CA ILE A 186 0.90 0.58 1.52
C ILE A 186 0.18 1.35 2.62
N GLN A 187 0.92 2.02 3.51
CA GLN A 187 0.36 2.78 4.62
C GLN A 187 -0.56 3.92 4.15
N THR A 188 -0.09 4.74 3.20
CA THR A 188 -0.87 5.85 2.65
C THR A 188 -2.13 5.35 1.96
N THR A 189 -2.04 4.28 1.18
CA THR A 189 -3.21 3.71 0.49
C THR A 189 -4.26 3.21 1.48
N HIS A 190 -3.85 2.53 2.57
CA HIS A 190 -4.80 2.09 3.60
C HIS A 190 -5.49 3.25 4.30
N GLU A 191 -4.77 4.31 4.64
CA GLU A 191 -5.35 5.50 5.27
C GLU A 191 -6.32 6.22 4.34
N GLU A 192 -5.97 6.39 3.08
CA GLU A 192 -6.80 7.05 2.07
C GLU A 192 -8.04 6.23 1.74
N MET A 193 -7.91 4.91 1.61
CA MET A 193 -9.03 4.00 1.39
C MET A 193 -10.08 4.11 2.49
N ASN A 194 -9.67 4.16 3.76
CA ASN A 194 -10.61 4.34 4.87
C ASN A 194 -11.33 5.68 4.81
N LYS A 195 -10.63 6.77 4.48
CA LYS A 195 -11.25 8.11 4.32
C LYS A 195 -12.26 8.11 3.17
N ILE A 196 -11.90 7.56 2.02
CA ILE A 196 -12.77 7.47 0.85
C ILE A 196 -14.00 6.61 1.15
N LEU A 197 -13.85 5.49 1.86
CA LEU A 197 -14.96 4.62 2.23
C LEU A 197 -15.97 5.35 3.13
N VAL A 198 -15.51 6.10 4.12
CA VAL A 198 -16.40 6.91 4.99
C VAL A 198 -17.15 7.96 4.18
N VAL A 199 -16.46 8.68 3.29
CA VAL A 199 -17.10 9.68 2.40
C VAL A 199 -18.12 9.02 1.47
N ALA A 200 -17.79 7.87 0.90
CA ALA A 200 -18.71 7.14 0.01
C ALA A 200 -19.99 6.70 0.77
N VAL A 201 -19.86 6.17 1.98
CA VAL A 201 -21.01 5.78 2.81
C VAL A 201 -21.88 6.98 3.13
N ILE A 202 -21.29 8.12 3.52
CA ILE A 202 -22.05 9.37 3.78
C ILE A 202 -22.77 9.83 2.52
N MET A 203 -22.10 9.83 1.36
CA MET A 203 -22.71 10.22 0.09
C MET A 203 -23.89 9.31 -0.29
N ILE A 204 -23.75 7.99 -0.16
CA ILE A 204 -24.84 7.03 -0.39
C ILE A 204 -25.99 7.31 0.55
N PHE A 205 -25.73 7.55 1.83
CA PHE A 205 -26.76 7.86 2.81
C PHE A 205 -27.51 9.15 2.46
N VAL A 206 -26.79 10.21 2.08
CA VAL A 206 -27.42 11.48 1.63
C VAL A 206 -28.30 11.27 0.40
N VAL A 207 -27.82 10.52 -0.60
CA VAL A 207 -28.59 10.22 -1.81
C VAL A 207 -29.86 9.42 -1.46
N LEU A 208 -29.75 8.42 -0.58
CA LEU A 208 -30.89 7.65 -0.11
C LEU A 208 -31.90 8.52 0.65
N CYS A 209 -31.46 9.40 1.54
CA CYS A 209 -32.33 10.33 2.25
C CYS A 209 -33.06 11.33 1.31
N LEU A 210 -32.39 11.75 0.23
CA LEU A 210 -33.01 12.63 -0.76
C LEU A 210 -33.97 11.89 -1.71
N ALA A 211 -33.67 10.63 -1.99
CA ALA A 211 -34.49 9.80 -2.88
C ALA A 211 -35.72 9.19 -2.17
N THR A 212 -35.61 8.93 -0.87
CA THR A 212 -36.70 8.42 -0.03
C THR A 212 -37.28 9.58 0.77
N THR A 213 -38.57 9.86 0.61
CA THR A 213 -39.31 10.90 1.35
C THR A 213 -39.51 10.56 2.82
N ALA A 214 -39.01 9.45 3.30
CA ALA A 214 -39.09 8.97 4.69
C ALA A 214 -37.69 8.77 5.28
N TRP A 215 -37.38 9.49 6.33
CA TRP A 215 -36.11 9.41 7.08
C TRP A 215 -35.89 8.09 7.82
N THR A 216 -36.94 7.28 7.95
CA THR A 216 -36.95 6.06 8.80
C THR A 216 -37.30 4.78 8.04
N GLU A 217 -37.59 4.84 6.76
CA GLU A 217 -37.77 3.64 5.92
C GLU A 217 -36.66 3.59 4.86
N PRO A 218 -35.65 2.75 5.06
CA PRO A 218 -34.68 2.41 4.02
C PRO A 218 -35.29 1.55 2.92
#